data_e5be70a0d5a15cde435e1aa4a26f6414
#
_entry.id   e5be70a0d5a15cde435e1aa4a26f6414
#
_cell.length_a   1.000
_cell.length_b   1.000
_cell.length_c   1.000
_cell.angle_alpha   90.00
_cell.angle_beta   90.00
_cell.angle_gamma   90.00
#
_symmetry.space_group_name_H-M   'P 1'
#
loop_
_entity.id
_entity.type
_entity.pdbx_description
1 polymer ?
#
loop_
_entity_poly.entity_id
_entity_poly.type
_entity_poly.pdbx_seq_one_letter_code
_entity_poly.pdbx_strand_id
1 'polypeptide(L)'
;RPSGGGGGSRPSTHPVQTEVSKDPDGTVSLSKTSAAKGDKVTITVKPERHYEVGEVIVRDSKGKQLAVKDNGNGTYTFEMPADKVTVEPTFTWVNPFADVANSAYYVDAVEWMLKREVTQGTTETTFSPNLNCTRAQIVTFLWRAAGSPEPKGTVSFADVSAGSYYAKAVAWAIENGITGGTGNGLFSPDATCTRAQSAAFLYRAAGSPAVSGSAGFSDVAANAYYAQAVAWAKEHGITDGIGGGLFGSANDCTRAQIAAFLWRLYAEK
;
A
#
# COMPACT_ATOMS: atom_id res chain seq x y z
N ARG A 1 -54.75 31.79 -39.92
CA ARG A 1 -53.77 31.95 -38.79
C ARG A 1 -52.75 30.86 -38.92
N PRO A 2 -51.45 31.12 -39.09
CA PRO A 2 -50.42 30.15 -38.90
C PRO A 2 -49.95 30.24 -37.42
N SER A 3 -50.15 29.13 -36.69
CA SER A 3 -49.54 28.93 -35.36
C SER A 3 -48.08 28.53 -35.54
N GLY A 4 -47.18 29.47 -35.32
CA GLY A 4 -45.75 29.21 -35.23
C GLY A 4 -45.40 28.49 -33.94
N GLY A 5 -45.20 27.19 -34.03
CA GLY A 5 -44.57 26.40 -32.96
C GLY A 5 -43.07 26.66 -32.97
N GLY A 6 -42.57 27.55 -32.11
CA GLY A 6 -41.16 27.70 -31.84
C GLY A 6 -40.62 26.47 -31.08
N GLY A 7 -40.16 25.47 -31.81
CA GLY A 7 -39.40 24.38 -31.25
C GLY A 7 -37.99 24.85 -30.86
N GLY A 8 -37.82 25.36 -29.65
CA GLY A 8 -36.49 25.61 -29.08
C GLY A 8 -35.75 24.28 -29.01
N SER A 9 -34.76 24.06 -29.88
CA SER A 9 -33.87 22.92 -29.80
C SER A 9 -33.14 22.98 -28.44
N ARG A 10 -33.26 21.92 -27.62
CA ARG A 10 -32.46 21.80 -26.41
C ARG A 10 -30.96 21.85 -26.76
N PRO A 11 -30.18 22.62 -26.04
CA PRO A 11 -28.75 22.65 -26.29
C PRO A 11 -28.16 21.25 -26.16
N SER A 12 -27.28 20.91 -27.10
CA SER A 12 -26.57 19.60 -27.06
C SER A 12 -25.67 19.54 -25.83
N THR A 13 -25.76 18.47 -25.08
CA THR A 13 -24.89 18.23 -23.92
C THR A 13 -23.77 17.26 -24.28
N HIS A 14 -22.64 17.40 -23.60
CA HIS A 14 -21.44 16.55 -23.78
C HIS A 14 -21.05 15.90 -22.46
N PRO A 15 -20.48 14.67 -22.49
CA PRO A 15 -20.10 13.95 -21.28
C PRO A 15 -19.00 14.64 -20.48
N VAL A 16 -19.09 14.53 -19.16
CA VAL A 16 -18.04 14.86 -18.21
C VAL A 16 -17.65 13.57 -17.49
N GLN A 17 -16.41 13.13 -17.67
CA GLN A 17 -15.89 11.89 -17.13
C GLN A 17 -14.77 12.18 -16.10
N THR A 18 -14.52 11.25 -15.19
CA THR A 18 -13.38 11.30 -14.28
C THR A 18 -12.42 10.17 -14.63
N GLU A 19 -11.14 10.48 -14.62
CA GLU A 19 -10.07 9.48 -14.69
C GLU A 19 -9.33 9.51 -13.35
N VAL A 20 -9.49 8.43 -12.58
CA VAL A 20 -8.84 8.20 -11.30
C VAL A 20 -8.12 6.88 -11.34
N SER A 21 -7.06 6.73 -10.56
CA SER A 21 -6.31 5.46 -10.46
C SER A 21 -7.23 4.34 -9.96
N LYS A 22 -6.83 3.09 -10.21
CA LYS A 22 -7.55 1.89 -9.74
C LYS A 22 -7.59 1.81 -8.20
N ASP A 23 -6.57 2.35 -7.54
CA ASP A 23 -6.45 2.46 -6.08
C ASP A 23 -6.28 3.95 -5.73
N PRO A 24 -7.38 4.73 -5.75
CA PRO A 24 -7.31 6.18 -5.65
C PRO A 24 -6.93 6.62 -4.23
N ASP A 25 -6.12 7.69 -4.18
CA ASP A 25 -5.70 8.35 -2.93
C ASP A 25 -6.72 9.39 -2.47
N GLY A 26 -7.92 9.34 -3.04
CA GLY A 26 -9.03 10.23 -2.75
C GLY A 26 -10.25 9.94 -3.62
N THR A 27 -11.30 10.68 -3.39
CA THR A 27 -12.56 10.57 -4.14
C THR A 27 -12.85 11.85 -4.93
N VAL A 28 -13.52 11.67 -6.08
CA VAL A 28 -13.94 12.74 -6.97
C VAL A 28 -15.42 12.63 -7.27
N SER A 29 -16.13 13.73 -7.18
CA SER A 29 -17.52 13.81 -7.60
C SER A 29 -17.77 15.06 -8.47
N LEU A 30 -18.71 14.93 -9.38
CA LEU A 30 -19.09 15.97 -10.34
C LEU A 30 -20.50 16.44 -10.08
N SER A 31 -20.75 17.75 -10.16
CA SER A 31 -22.10 18.32 -10.10
C SER A 31 -22.98 17.92 -11.28
N LYS A 32 -22.35 17.62 -12.44
CA LYS A 32 -23.00 17.17 -13.67
C LYS A 32 -22.09 16.15 -14.37
N THR A 33 -22.65 15.04 -14.82
CA THR A 33 -21.95 14.03 -15.67
C THR A 33 -22.17 14.28 -17.17
N SER A 34 -23.01 15.28 -17.51
CA SER A 34 -23.21 15.80 -18.87
C SER A 34 -23.64 17.26 -18.78
N ALA A 35 -23.10 18.12 -19.62
CA ALA A 35 -23.36 19.54 -19.60
C ALA A 35 -23.33 20.17 -21.01
N ALA A 36 -24.06 21.27 -21.21
CA ALA A 36 -24.02 22.03 -22.44
C ALA A 36 -22.82 22.98 -22.44
N LYS A 37 -22.39 23.40 -23.64
CA LYS A 37 -21.38 24.45 -23.79
C LYS A 37 -21.73 25.68 -22.96
N GLY A 38 -20.78 26.19 -22.18
CA GLY A 38 -20.93 27.35 -21.30
C GLY A 38 -21.47 27.02 -19.90
N ASP A 39 -21.96 25.82 -19.69
CA ASP A 39 -22.36 25.39 -18.34
C ASP A 39 -21.16 25.34 -17.38
N LYS A 40 -21.39 25.78 -16.16
CA LYS A 40 -20.43 25.57 -15.07
C LYS A 40 -20.60 24.18 -14.49
N VAL A 41 -19.49 23.46 -14.39
CA VAL A 41 -19.40 22.15 -13.73
C VAL A 41 -18.51 22.29 -12.52
N THR A 42 -19.00 21.84 -11.37
CA THR A 42 -18.23 21.80 -10.13
C THR A 42 -17.69 20.41 -9.90
N ILE A 43 -16.41 20.33 -9.61
CA ILE A 43 -15.67 19.12 -9.22
C ILE A 43 -15.47 19.22 -7.70
N THR A 44 -15.80 18.18 -6.96
CA THR A 44 -15.47 18.06 -5.54
C THR A 44 -14.45 16.94 -5.38
N VAL A 45 -13.30 17.25 -4.81
CA VAL A 45 -12.18 16.32 -4.58
C VAL A 45 -11.98 16.20 -3.07
N LYS A 46 -11.94 14.96 -2.58
CA LYS A 46 -11.68 14.66 -1.16
C LYS A 46 -10.51 13.68 -1.08
N PRO A 47 -9.33 14.12 -0.61
CA PRO A 47 -8.19 13.24 -0.41
C PRO A 47 -8.47 12.24 0.74
N GLU A 48 -7.86 11.06 0.65
CA GLU A 48 -7.80 10.10 1.74
C GLU A 48 -6.89 10.60 2.87
N ARG A 49 -6.93 9.90 4.00
CA ARG A 49 -6.08 10.22 5.15
C ARG A 49 -4.60 10.21 4.74
N HIS A 50 -3.85 11.24 5.14
CA HIS A 50 -2.45 11.46 4.79
C HIS A 50 -2.20 11.79 3.32
N TYR A 51 -3.22 12.26 2.59
CA TYR A 51 -3.06 12.81 1.26
C TYR A 51 -3.62 14.22 1.19
N GLU A 52 -3.11 15.00 0.27
CA GLU A 52 -3.65 16.31 -0.11
C GLU A 52 -3.96 16.33 -1.61
N VAL A 53 -4.80 17.25 -2.02
CA VAL A 53 -5.07 17.44 -3.44
C VAL A 53 -3.83 18.04 -4.09
N GLY A 54 -3.29 17.36 -5.11
CA GLY A 54 -2.22 17.87 -5.94
C GLY A 54 -2.77 18.81 -7.00
N GLU A 55 -2.89 18.35 -8.24
CA GLU A 55 -3.47 19.10 -9.33
C GLU A 55 -4.84 18.55 -9.71
N VAL A 56 -5.73 19.45 -10.19
CA VAL A 56 -7.00 19.06 -10.81
C VAL A 56 -6.98 19.56 -12.25
N ILE A 57 -6.72 18.64 -13.17
CA ILE A 57 -6.63 18.93 -14.60
C ILE A 57 -7.94 18.53 -15.27
N VAL A 58 -8.42 19.38 -16.21
CA VAL A 58 -9.57 19.07 -17.06
C VAL A 58 -9.13 19.19 -18.52
N ARG A 59 -9.35 18.13 -19.31
CA ARG A 59 -8.98 18.09 -20.73
C ARG A 59 -10.18 17.82 -21.62
N ASP A 60 -10.19 18.43 -22.82
CA ASP A 60 -11.12 18.09 -23.88
C ASP A 60 -10.70 16.79 -24.61
N SER A 61 -11.51 16.34 -25.58
CA SER A 61 -11.25 15.12 -26.37
C SER A 61 -9.95 15.18 -27.19
N LYS A 62 -9.39 16.35 -27.39
CA LYS A 62 -8.14 16.59 -28.13
C LYS A 62 -6.94 16.73 -27.20
N GLY A 63 -7.14 16.55 -25.88
CA GLY A 63 -6.10 16.68 -24.87
C GLY A 63 -5.79 18.12 -24.47
N LYS A 64 -6.54 19.11 -24.96
CA LYS A 64 -6.34 20.51 -24.58
C LYS A 64 -6.83 20.73 -23.14
N GLN A 65 -5.96 21.29 -22.32
CA GLN A 65 -6.29 21.64 -20.94
C GLN A 65 -7.22 22.87 -20.89
N LEU A 66 -8.25 22.77 -20.06
CA LEU A 66 -9.20 23.84 -19.79
C LEU A 66 -8.80 24.62 -18.54
N ALA A 67 -9.23 25.88 -18.46
CA ALA A 67 -9.07 26.68 -17.25
C ALA A 67 -9.95 26.11 -16.11
N VAL A 68 -9.35 25.81 -15.00
CA VAL A 68 -10.01 25.34 -13.78
C VAL A 68 -9.81 26.37 -12.69
N LYS A 69 -10.92 26.81 -12.07
CA LYS A 69 -10.87 27.72 -10.93
C LYS A 69 -10.95 26.92 -9.64
N ASP A 70 -9.97 27.06 -8.78
CA ASP A 70 -10.05 26.61 -7.39
C ASP A 70 -10.99 27.53 -6.59
N ASN A 71 -12.00 26.97 -5.96
CA ASN A 71 -12.95 27.70 -5.13
C ASN A 71 -12.62 27.57 -3.62
N GLY A 72 -11.57 26.81 -3.25
CA GLY A 72 -11.26 26.41 -1.90
C GLY A 72 -12.09 25.20 -1.43
N ASN A 73 -11.74 24.68 -0.25
CA ASN A 73 -12.43 23.55 0.41
C ASN A 73 -12.56 22.29 -0.47
N GLY A 74 -11.57 22.01 -1.34
CA GLY A 74 -11.57 20.86 -2.24
C GLY A 74 -12.59 20.93 -3.36
N THR A 75 -13.09 22.11 -3.70
CA THR A 75 -14.02 22.32 -4.83
C THR A 75 -13.38 23.14 -5.95
N TYR A 76 -13.63 22.75 -7.19
CA TYR A 76 -13.08 23.34 -8.40
C TYR A 76 -14.20 23.55 -9.40
N THR A 77 -14.08 24.56 -10.26
CA THR A 77 -15.11 24.87 -11.28
C THR A 77 -14.44 25.09 -12.63
N PHE A 78 -15.01 24.54 -13.68
CA PHE A 78 -14.66 24.84 -15.06
C PHE A 78 -15.91 25.14 -15.91
N GLU A 79 -15.71 25.76 -17.05
CA GLU A 79 -16.77 26.02 -18.04
C GLU A 79 -16.74 24.96 -19.13
N MET A 80 -17.89 24.34 -19.42
CA MET A 80 -18.01 23.24 -20.36
C MET A 80 -17.76 23.70 -21.79
N PRO A 81 -16.85 23.11 -22.57
CA PRO A 81 -16.70 23.33 -24.00
C PRO A 81 -17.80 22.61 -24.80
N ALA A 82 -17.83 22.80 -26.13
CA ALA A 82 -18.68 22.00 -27.03
C ALA A 82 -18.02 20.65 -27.35
N ASP A 83 -17.56 19.94 -26.33
CA ASP A 83 -16.85 18.66 -26.46
C ASP A 83 -16.95 17.88 -25.13
N LYS A 84 -16.68 16.55 -25.19
CA LYS A 84 -16.52 15.76 -23.97
C LYS A 84 -15.27 16.21 -23.22
N VAL A 85 -15.30 16.07 -21.90
CA VAL A 85 -14.14 16.39 -21.06
C VAL A 85 -13.84 15.26 -20.10
N THR A 86 -12.55 15.15 -19.73
CA THR A 86 -12.05 14.26 -18.69
C THR A 86 -11.45 15.10 -17.57
N VAL A 87 -11.80 14.76 -16.34
CA VAL A 87 -11.29 15.36 -15.09
C VAL A 87 -10.27 14.42 -14.49
N GLU A 88 -9.04 14.88 -14.33
CA GLU A 88 -7.85 14.13 -13.89
C GLU A 88 -7.31 14.76 -12.59
N PRO A 89 -7.81 14.38 -11.41
CA PRO A 89 -7.22 14.84 -10.15
C PRO A 89 -5.99 14.02 -9.82
N THR A 90 -5.00 14.66 -9.20
CA THR A 90 -3.87 13.99 -8.57
C THR A 90 -3.88 14.21 -7.06
N PHE A 91 -3.25 13.30 -6.34
CA PHE A 91 -3.11 13.37 -4.89
C PHE A 91 -1.64 13.25 -4.54
N THR A 92 -1.23 13.96 -3.50
CA THR A 92 0.14 13.94 -3.00
C THR A 92 0.12 13.40 -1.58
N TRP A 93 0.94 12.39 -1.33
CA TRP A 93 1.09 11.86 0.02
C TRP A 93 1.78 12.86 0.94
N VAL A 94 1.22 13.04 2.12
CA VAL A 94 1.76 13.86 3.21
C VAL A 94 2.29 12.94 4.29
N ASN A 95 3.62 12.80 4.34
CA ASN A 95 4.27 11.93 5.31
C ASN A 95 4.00 12.40 6.75
N PRO A 96 3.28 11.62 7.57
CA PRO A 96 3.00 12.02 8.96
C PRO A 96 4.19 11.78 9.90
N PHE A 97 5.22 11.03 9.48
CA PHE A 97 6.31 10.59 10.33
C PHE A 97 7.54 11.48 10.22
N ALA A 98 7.86 12.18 11.30
CA ALA A 98 9.02 13.06 11.37
C ALA A 98 10.36 12.32 11.27
N ASP A 99 10.39 11.02 11.57
CA ASP A 99 11.58 10.17 11.55
C ASP A 99 11.73 9.35 10.25
N VAL A 100 10.89 9.62 9.24
CA VAL A 100 10.98 9.04 7.89
C VAL A 100 11.30 10.14 6.90
N ALA A 101 12.54 10.17 6.41
CA ALA A 101 12.92 11.13 5.37
C ALA A 101 12.25 10.78 4.03
N ASN A 102 11.77 11.78 3.28
CA ASN A 102 11.16 11.59 1.97
C ASN A 102 12.12 10.98 0.93
N SER A 103 13.43 11.01 1.18
CA SER A 103 14.46 10.36 0.34
C SER A 103 14.86 8.96 0.83
N ALA A 104 14.23 8.44 1.89
CA ALA A 104 14.57 7.13 2.42
C ALA A 104 14.16 6.01 1.46
N TYR A 105 14.98 4.96 1.31
CA TYR A 105 14.70 3.82 0.40
C TYR A 105 13.42 3.06 0.73
N TYR A 106 12.87 3.30 1.92
CA TYR A 106 11.66 2.65 2.43
C TYR A 106 10.45 3.59 2.51
N VAL A 107 10.55 4.83 2.02
CA VAL A 107 9.47 5.83 2.16
C VAL A 107 8.18 5.36 1.47
N ASP A 108 8.26 4.85 0.24
CA ASP A 108 7.11 4.33 -0.51
C ASP A 108 6.49 3.09 0.18
N ALA A 109 7.35 2.28 0.83
CA ALA A 109 6.88 1.16 1.61
C ALA A 109 6.12 1.60 2.87
N VAL A 110 6.53 2.68 3.51
CA VAL A 110 5.85 3.25 4.68
C VAL A 110 4.50 3.85 4.27
N GLU A 111 4.44 4.59 3.17
CA GLU A 111 3.20 5.08 2.58
C GLU A 111 2.22 3.93 2.31
N TRP A 112 2.69 2.90 1.59
CA TRP A 112 1.90 1.70 1.29
C TRP A 112 1.39 0.99 2.54
N MET A 113 2.24 0.84 3.58
CA MET A 113 1.85 0.23 4.85
C MET A 113 0.78 1.04 5.59
N LEU A 114 0.83 2.37 5.52
CA LEU A 114 -0.19 3.24 6.09
C LEU A 114 -1.51 3.11 5.34
N LYS A 115 -1.46 3.24 4.01
CA LYS A 115 -2.62 3.16 3.13
C LYS A 115 -3.36 1.82 3.26
N ARG A 116 -2.62 0.72 3.44
CA ARG A 116 -3.16 -0.64 3.62
C ARG A 116 -3.42 -1.02 5.08
N GLU A 117 -3.33 -0.07 5.99
CA GLU A 117 -3.53 -0.27 7.44
C GLU A 117 -2.63 -1.37 8.05
N VAL A 118 -1.50 -1.67 7.40
CA VAL A 118 -0.50 -2.62 7.89
C VAL A 118 0.18 -2.07 9.14
N THR A 119 0.40 -0.75 9.19
CA THR A 119 0.95 -0.03 10.34
C THR A 119 0.23 1.29 10.57
N GLN A 120 0.33 1.81 11.80
CA GLN A 120 -0.06 3.18 12.16
C GLN A 120 1.14 3.95 12.76
N GLY A 121 2.36 3.43 12.58
CA GLY A 121 3.55 3.94 13.25
C GLY A 121 3.78 3.29 14.62
N THR A 122 4.77 3.81 15.34
CA THR A 122 4.97 3.54 16.79
C THR A 122 4.28 4.60 17.62
N THR A 123 4.09 5.78 17.07
CA THR A 123 3.21 6.86 17.52
C THR A 123 2.52 7.49 16.30
N GLU A 124 1.67 8.49 16.49
CA GLU A 124 1.05 9.23 15.38
C GLU A 124 2.06 9.95 14.47
N THR A 125 3.24 10.28 15.00
CA THR A 125 4.27 11.07 14.30
C THR A 125 5.62 10.36 14.14
N THR A 126 5.73 9.10 14.55
CA THR A 126 6.96 8.30 14.43
C THR A 126 6.69 6.91 13.88
N PHE A 127 7.52 6.48 12.94
CA PHE A 127 7.54 5.12 12.40
C PHE A 127 8.56 4.23 13.09
N SER A 128 9.63 4.82 13.61
CA SER A 128 10.79 4.15 14.23
C SER A 128 11.51 3.18 13.29
N PRO A 129 12.01 3.66 12.13
CA PRO A 129 12.53 2.79 11.05
C PRO A 129 13.70 1.90 11.48
N ASN A 130 14.52 2.35 12.44
CA ASN A 130 15.72 1.66 12.89
C ASN A 130 15.48 0.70 14.07
N LEU A 131 14.28 0.67 14.64
CA LEU A 131 13.96 -0.32 15.67
C LEU A 131 13.90 -1.72 15.09
N ASN A 132 14.49 -2.68 15.79
CA ASN A 132 14.36 -4.08 15.46
C ASN A 132 12.93 -4.54 15.71
N CYS A 133 12.41 -5.32 14.78
CA CYS A 133 11.07 -5.90 14.91
C CYS A 133 11.10 -7.16 15.77
N THR A 134 10.09 -7.28 16.61
CA THR A 134 9.81 -8.54 17.28
C THR A 134 9.10 -9.52 16.34
N ARG A 135 9.12 -10.80 16.69
CA ARG A 135 8.41 -11.85 15.95
C ARG A 135 6.91 -11.56 15.86
N ALA A 136 6.31 -11.08 16.95
CA ALA A 136 4.90 -10.68 16.99
C ALA A 136 4.61 -9.54 16.00
N GLN A 137 5.47 -8.54 15.94
CA GLN A 137 5.31 -7.41 15.02
C GLN A 137 5.39 -7.86 13.55
N ILE A 138 6.39 -8.66 13.20
CA ILE A 138 6.55 -9.13 11.81
C ILE A 138 5.37 -9.97 11.35
N VAL A 139 4.94 -10.93 12.18
CA VAL A 139 3.78 -11.77 11.85
C VAL A 139 2.50 -10.93 11.75
N THR A 140 2.35 -9.89 12.60
CA THR A 140 1.20 -8.98 12.52
C THR A 140 1.21 -8.15 11.24
N PHE A 141 2.36 -7.61 10.85
CA PHE A 141 2.47 -6.87 9.59
C PHE A 141 2.18 -7.76 8.39
N LEU A 142 2.70 -8.98 8.38
CA LEU A 142 2.47 -9.95 7.32
C LEU A 142 0.98 -10.33 7.20
N TRP A 143 0.33 -10.60 8.34
CA TRP A 143 -1.10 -10.89 8.41
C TRP A 143 -1.96 -9.71 7.89
N ARG A 144 -1.64 -8.47 8.31
CA ARG A 144 -2.33 -7.27 7.84
C ARG A 144 -2.09 -7.03 6.34
N ALA A 145 -0.86 -7.21 5.87
CA ALA A 145 -0.53 -7.10 4.45
C ALA A 145 -1.29 -8.12 3.58
N ALA A 146 -1.61 -9.29 4.15
CA ALA A 146 -2.45 -10.31 3.53
C ALA A 146 -3.97 -10.02 3.63
N GLY A 147 -4.38 -8.84 4.13
CA GLY A 147 -5.79 -8.44 4.26
C GLY A 147 -6.46 -8.88 5.56
N SER A 148 -5.69 -9.19 6.60
CA SER A 148 -6.18 -9.55 7.94
C SER A 148 -7.20 -10.71 7.94
N PRO A 149 -6.94 -11.83 7.23
CA PRO A 149 -7.89 -12.93 7.16
C PRO A 149 -8.19 -13.52 8.53
N GLU A 150 -9.46 -13.76 8.83
CA GLU A 150 -9.88 -14.32 10.14
C GLU A 150 -9.38 -15.77 10.27
N PRO A 151 -8.60 -16.09 11.32
CA PRO A 151 -8.13 -17.45 11.55
C PRO A 151 -9.29 -18.38 11.95
N LYS A 152 -9.23 -19.64 11.55
CA LYS A 152 -10.25 -20.66 11.85
C LYS A 152 -10.10 -21.22 13.25
N GLY A 153 -8.89 -21.21 13.79
CA GLY A 153 -8.55 -21.76 15.09
C GLY A 153 -8.02 -20.73 16.08
N THR A 154 -7.71 -21.20 17.27
CA THR A 154 -7.09 -20.41 18.33
C THR A 154 -5.64 -20.81 18.52
N VAL A 155 -4.85 -19.88 19.08
CA VAL A 155 -3.43 -20.13 19.38
C VAL A 155 -3.32 -21.01 20.63
N SER A 156 -2.41 -22.00 20.60
CA SER A 156 -2.10 -22.88 21.71
C SER A 156 -0.69 -22.67 22.31
N PHE A 157 -0.02 -21.55 22.00
CA PHE A 157 1.26 -21.20 22.63
C PHE A 157 1.06 -20.64 24.03
N ALA A 158 1.87 -21.11 24.99
CA ALA A 158 1.75 -20.71 26.39
C ALA A 158 2.07 -19.22 26.63
N ASP A 159 2.87 -18.62 25.72
CA ASP A 159 3.30 -17.21 25.77
C ASP A 159 2.51 -16.28 24.86
N VAL A 160 1.36 -16.74 24.30
CA VAL A 160 0.47 -15.93 23.48
C VAL A 160 -0.88 -15.83 24.17
N SER A 161 -1.14 -14.68 24.80
CA SER A 161 -2.45 -14.40 25.39
C SER A 161 -3.50 -14.16 24.28
N ALA A 162 -4.69 -14.70 24.44
CA ALA A 162 -5.81 -14.52 23.50
C ALA A 162 -6.22 -13.05 23.29
N GLY A 163 -5.96 -12.18 24.28
CA GLY A 163 -6.22 -10.74 24.20
C GLY A 163 -5.07 -9.93 23.57
N SER A 164 -3.97 -10.54 23.19
CA SER A 164 -2.85 -9.84 22.56
C SER A 164 -3.22 -9.33 21.16
N TYR A 165 -2.71 -8.14 20.77
CA TYR A 165 -2.94 -7.58 19.43
C TYR A 165 -2.47 -8.47 18.29
N TYR A 166 -1.55 -9.37 18.57
CA TYR A 166 -0.96 -10.31 17.62
C TYR A 166 -1.58 -11.72 17.65
N ALA A 167 -2.53 -12.00 18.56
CA ALA A 167 -3.07 -13.34 18.73
C ALA A 167 -3.67 -13.92 17.45
N LYS A 168 -4.49 -13.14 16.73
CA LYS A 168 -5.07 -13.53 15.45
C LYS A 168 -4.00 -13.74 14.36
N ALA A 169 -3.02 -12.85 14.30
CA ALA A 169 -1.92 -12.96 13.34
C ALA A 169 -1.09 -14.23 13.56
N VAL A 170 -0.81 -14.58 14.83
CA VAL A 170 -0.09 -15.81 15.17
C VAL A 170 -0.93 -17.06 14.83
N ALA A 171 -2.24 -17.05 15.12
CA ALA A 171 -3.14 -18.14 14.76
C ALA A 171 -3.16 -18.36 13.24
N TRP A 172 -3.34 -17.29 12.47
CA TRP A 172 -3.28 -17.33 11.01
C TRP A 172 -1.94 -17.83 10.48
N ALA A 173 -0.82 -17.41 11.08
CA ALA A 173 0.51 -17.83 10.65
C ALA A 173 0.76 -19.31 10.89
N ILE A 174 0.20 -19.90 11.96
CA ILE A 174 0.23 -21.34 12.22
C ILE A 174 -0.59 -22.11 11.19
N GLU A 175 -1.84 -21.70 10.98
CA GLU A 175 -2.77 -22.34 10.03
C GLU A 175 -2.19 -22.39 8.62
N ASN A 176 -1.44 -21.37 8.22
CA ASN A 176 -0.83 -21.27 6.91
C ASN A 176 0.62 -21.80 6.85
N GLY A 177 1.07 -22.48 7.91
CA GLY A 177 2.40 -23.09 7.95
C GLY A 177 3.57 -22.09 7.93
N ILE A 178 3.30 -20.81 8.21
CA ILE A 178 4.31 -19.73 8.20
C ILE A 178 5.28 -19.90 9.37
N THR A 179 4.75 -20.30 10.52
CA THR A 179 5.54 -20.57 11.74
C THR A 179 5.00 -21.76 12.52
N GLY A 180 5.89 -22.49 13.18
CA GLY A 180 5.57 -23.50 14.20
C GLY A 180 6.01 -23.06 15.60
N GLY A 181 6.37 -21.79 15.80
CA GLY A 181 6.91 -21.28 17.05
C GLY A 181 8.44 -21.41 17.13
N THR A 182 8.96 -21.37 18.37
CA THR A 182 10.39 -21.46 18.66
C THR A 182 10.76 -22.76 19.38
N GLY A 183 9.80 -23.65 19.57
CA GLY A 183 9.93 -24.90 20.32
C GLY A 183 9.30 -24.81 21.71
N ASN A 184 9.19 -25.93 22.38
CA ASN A 184 8.65 -26.04 23.75
C ASN A 184 7.25 -25.41 23.96
N GLY A 185 6.41 -25.37 22.93
CA GLY A 185 5.10 -24.76 23.01
C GLY A 185 5.12 -23.23 23.10
N LEU A 186 6.20 -22.58 22.66
CA LEU A 186 6.38 -21.13 22.69
C LEU A 186 6.42 -20.54 21.28
N PHE A 187 5.86 -19.34 21.12
CA PHE A 187 5.99 -18.50 19.95
C PHE A 187 7.13 -17.49 20.06
N SER A 188 7.45 -17.08 21.28
CA SER A 188 8.43 -16.03 21.62
C SER A 188 8.08 -14.67 20.98
N PRO A 189 6.91 -14.07 21.32
CA PRO A 189 6.41 -12.87 20.65
C PRO A 189 7.35 -11.67 20.73
N ASP A 190 8.04 -11.49 21.86
CA ASP A 190 8.91 -10.35 22.13
C ASP A 190 10.37 -10.57 21.68
N ALA A 191 10.72 -11.76 21.22
CA ALA A 191 12.05 -12.02 20.68
C ALA A 191 12.24 -11.24 19.38
N THR A 192 13.43 -10.62 19.19
CA THR A 192 13.78 -10.00 17.91
C THR A 192 13.77 -11.04 16.78
N CYS A 193 13.36 -10.61 15.60
CA CYS A 193 13.31 -11.47 14.44
C CYS A 193 14.49 -11.16 13.53
N THR A 194 15.28 -12.18 13.21
CA THR A 194 16.41 -11.99 12.28
C THR A 194 15.92 -11.83 10.85
N ARG A 195 16.79 -11.28 9.99
CA ARG A 195 16.52 -11.17 8.55
C ARG A 195 16.24 -12.53 7.91
N ALA A 196 16.95 -13.58 8.34
CA ALA A 196 16.72 -14.95 7.90
C ALA A 196 15.33 -15.47 8.29
N GLN A 197 14.91 -15.22 9.52
CA GLN A 197 13.56 -15.58 9.99
C GLN A 197 12.48 -14.81 9.24
N SER A 198 12.70 -13.50 9.01
CA SER A 198 11.78 -12.66 8.25
C SER A 198 11.60 -13.15 6.81
N ALA A 199 12.71 -13.48 6.12
CA ALA A 199 12.65 -14.06 4.78
C ALA A 199 11.91 -15.40 4.75
N ALA A 200 12.13 -16.25 5.76
CA ALA A 200 11.43 -17.53 5.87
C ALA A 200 9.92 -17.35 6.09
N PHE A 201 9.49 -16.35 6.87
CA PHE A 201 8.07 -16.04 7.05
C PHE A 201 7.42 -15.55 5.76
N LEU A 202 8.05 -14.63 5.05
CA LEU A 202 7.58 -14.11 3.77
C LEU A 202 7.47 -15.22 2.71
N TYR A 203 8.49 -16.06 2.58
CA TYR A 203 8.52 -17.17 1.65
C TYR A 203 7.39 -18.17 1.89
N ARG A 204 7.17 -18.55 3.16
CA ARG A 204 6.08 -19.44 3.54
C ARG A 204 4.71 -18.82 3.34
N ALA A 205 4.57 -17.52 3.61
CA ALA A 205 3.32 -16.79 3.33
C ALA A 205 3.00 -16.72 1.84
N ALA A 206 4.03 -16.75 0.98
CA ALA A 206 3.88 -16.85 -0.47
C ALA A 206 3.61 -18.29 -0.95
N GLY A 207 3.41 -19.25 -0.05
CA GLY A 207 3.12 -20.66 -0.38
C GLY A 207 4.37 -21.49 -0.68
N SER A 208 5.55 -21.03 -0.27
CA SER A 208 6.85 -21.74 -0.47
C SER A 208 7.07 -22.15 -1.93
N PRO A 209 7.03 -21.22 -2.90
CA PRO A 209 7.17 -21.55 -4.31
C PRO A 209 8.52 -22.20 -4.62
N ALA A 210 8.58 -23.00 -5.68
CA ALA A 210 9.83 -23.63 -6.12
C ALA A 210 10.88 -22.55 -6.48
N VAL A 211 12.12 -22.76 -6.11
CA VAL A 211 13.25 -21.85 -6.34
C VAL A 211 14.30 -22.55 -7.18
N SER A 212 14.81 -21.87 -8.20
CA SER A 212 15.89 -22.39 -9.05
C SER A 212 17.24 -21.83 -8.60
N GLY A 213 18.05 -22.64 -7.91
CA GLY A 213 19.41 -22.27 -7.54
C GLY A 213 19.58 -21.64 -6.17
N SER A 214 20.70 -20.96 -5.96
CA SER A 214 21.05 -20.30 -4.70
C SER A 214 21.05 -18.78 -4.84
N ALA A 215 20.88 -18.09 -3.71
CA ALA A 215 20.95 -16.61 -3.70
C ALA A 215 22.34 -16.04 -3.99
N GLY A 216 23.40 -16.86 -3.89
CA GLY A 216 24.78 -16.41 -4.11
C GLY A 216 25.35 -15.54 -2.99
N PHE A 217 24.69 -15.44 -1.85
CA PHE A 217 25.21 -14.75 -0.68
C PHE A 217 26.18 -15.65 0.10
N SER A 218 27.36 -15.14 0.45
CA SER A 218 28.41 -15.94 1.11
C SER A 218 28.10 -16.32 2.55
N ASP A 219 27.18 -15.61 3.22
CA ASP A 219 26.70 -15.89 4.58
C ASP A 219 25.44 -16.76 4.63
N VAL A 220 25.02 -17.33 3.49
CA VAL A 220 23.87 -18.22 3.39
C VAL A 220 24.34 -19.61 3.03
N ALA A 221 24.47 -20.50 4.03
CA ALA A 221 24.82 -21.89 3.78
C ALA A 221 23.72 -22.61 3.00
N ALA A 222 24.08 -23.44 2.02
CA ALA A 222 23.13 -24.13 1.14
C ALA A 222 22.14 -25.03 1.89
N ASN A 223 22.52 -25.56 3.04
CA ASN A 223 21.69 -26.39 3.91
C ASN A 223 20.98 -25.62 5.03
N ALA A 224 21.08 -24.29 5.05
CA ALA A 224 20.34 -23.49 6.04
C ALA A 224 18.83 -23.59 5.80
N TYR A 225 18.03 -23.64 6.86
CA TYR A 225 16.57 -23.75 6.77
C TYR A 225 15.92 -22.60 6.00
N TYR A 226 16.62 -21.48 5.89
CA TYR A 226 16.18 -20.27 5.17
C TYR A 226 16.81 -20.10 3.79
N ALA A 227 17.67 -21.04 3.34
CA ALA A 227 18.40 -20.86 2.08
C ALA A 227 17.48 -20.67 0.88
N GLN A 228 16.42 -21.47 0.77
CA GLN A 228 15.42 -21.34 -0.30
C GLN A 228 14.64 -20.04 -0.19
N ALA A 229 14.28 -19.63 1.03
CA ALA A 229 13.56 -18.37 1.26
C ALA A 229 14.39 -17.16 0.83
N VAL A 230 15.68 -17.15 1.12
CA VAL A 230 16.59 -16.08 0.70
C VAL A 230 16.81 -16.09 -0.81
N ALA A 231 16.95 -17.26 -1.42
CA ALA A 231 17.08 -17.39 -2.87
C ALA A 231 15.82 -16.87 -3.59
N TRP A 232 14.64 -17.27 -3.12
CA TRP A 232 13.36 -16.76 -3.60
C TRP A 232 13.24 -15.25 -3.44
N ALA A 233 13.57 -14.72 -2.27
CA ALA A 233 13.47 -13.30 -2.00
C ALA A 233 14.38 -12.46 -2.94
N LYS A 234 15.55 -12.98 -3.28
CA LYS A 234 16.45 -12.35 -4.26
C LYS A 234 15.90 -12.45 -5.68
N GLU A 235 15.45 -13.62 -6.11
CA GLU A 235 14.88 -13.87 -7.44
C GLU A 235 13.67 -12.97 -7.73
N HIS A 236 12.85 -12.69 -6.70
CA HIS A 236 11.67 -11.83 -6.81
C HIS A 236 11.94 -10.36 -6.49
N GLY A 237 13.19 -9.94 -6.33
CA GLY A 237 13.56 -8.55 -6.07
C GLY A 237 13.11 -8.03 -4.70
N ILE A 238 12.82 -8.93 -3.73
CA ILE A 238 12.45 -8.55 -2.36
C ILE A 238 13.67 -8.05 -1.61
N THR A 239 14.84 -8.62 -1.88
CA THR A 239 16.11 -8.23 -1.25
C THR A 239 17.29 -8.37 -2.20
N ASP A 240 18.24 -7.42 -2.09
CA ASP A 240 19.57 -7.49 -2.70
C ASP A 240 20.67 -7.76 -1.67
N GLY A 241 20.29 -8.08 -0.43
CA GLY A 241 21.20 -8.27 0.70
C GLY A 241 21.51 -6.97 1.42
N ILE A 242 22.67 -6.93 2.08
CA ILE A 242 23.18 -5.78 2.83
C ILE A 242 24.47 -5.17 2.23
N GLY A 243 24.85 -5.62 1.04
CA GLY A 243 26.10 -5.28 0.39
C GLY A 243 27.20 -6.32 0.63
N GLY A 244 28.33 -6.17 -0.08
CA GLY A 244 29.49 -7.06 0.05
C GLY A 244 29.21 -8.55 -0.24
N GLY A 245 28.15 -8.88 -0.97
CA GLY A 245 27.77 -10.27 -1.22
C GLY A 245 27.15 -10.98 -0.02
N LEU A 246 26.65 -10.23 0.96
CA LEU A 246 26.03 -10.74 2.19
C LEU A 246 24.52 -10.50 2.20
N PHE A 247 23.78 -11.47 2.73
CA PHE A 247 22.37 -11.31 3.07
C PHE A 247 22.18 -10.65 4.44
N GLY A 248 23.08 -10.87 5.36
CA GLY A 248 22.97 -10.47 6.77
C GLY A 248 22.05 -11.40 7.56
N SER A 249 22.17 -12.70 7.37
CA SER A 249 21.25 -13.73 7.89
C SER A 249 20.99 -13.64 9.39
N ALA A 250 22.03 -13.38 10.17
CA ALA A 250 21.96 -13.31 11.64
C ALA A 250 21.59 -11.91 12.18
N ASN A 251 21.58 -10.89 11.31
CA ASN A 251 21.23 -9.54 11.73
C ASN A 251 19.74 -9.46 12.08
N ASP A 252 19.38 -8.70 13.09
CA ASP A 252 18.00 -8.37 13.39
C ASP A 252 17.37 -7.61 12.22
N CYS A 253 16.10 -7.87 11.96
CA CYS A 253 15.35 -7.18 10.92
C CYS A 253 14.73 -5.90 11.47
N THR A 254 15.09 -4.74 10.92
CA THR A 254 14.51 -3.47 11.34
C THR A 254 13.12 -3.25 10.74
N ARG A 255 12.37 -2.29 11.32
CA ARG A 255 11.05 -1.89 10.81
C ARG A 255 11.10 -1.37 9.37
N ALA A 256 12.15 -0.62 9.01
CA ALA A 256 12.38 -0.17 7.64
C ALA A 256 12.60 -1.33 6.66
N GLN A 257 13.38 -2.32 7.09
CA GLN A 257 13.67 -3.49 6.25
C GLN A 257 12.43 -4.35 6.02
N ILE A 258 11.65 -4.65 7.07
CA ILE A 258 10.44 -5.44 6.89
C ILE A 258 9.38 -4.68 6.09
N ALA A 259 9.28 -3.36 6.24
CA ALA A 259 8.39 -2.54 5.41
C ALA A 259 8.75 -2.69 3.92
N ALA A 260 10.02 -2.53 3.57
CA ALA A 260 10.49 -2.69 2.20
C ALA A 260 10.26 -4.11 1.65
N PHE A 261 10.44 -5.15 2.47
CA PHE A 261 10.19 -6.53 2.06
C PHE A 261 8.70 -6.78 1.77
N LEU A 262 7.82 -6.32 2.65
CA LEU A 262 6.37 -6.47 2.47
C LEU A 262 5.86 -5.70 1.26
N TRP A 263 6.31 -4.47 1.08
CA TRP A 263 5.95 -3.66 -0.07
C TRP A 263 6.37 -4.31 -1.39
N ARG A 264 7.61 -4.81 -1.47
CA ARG A 264 8.11 -5.50 -2.66
C ARG A 264 7.39 -6.82 -2.94
N LEU A 265 6.87 -7.47 -1.90
CA LEU A 265 6.10 -8.70 -2.04
C LEU A 265 4.64 -8.45 -2.45
N TYR A 266 3.98 -7.47 -1.83
CA TYR A 266 2.51 -7.30 -1.92
C TYR A 266 2.06 -6.09 -2.73
N ALA A 267 2.90 -5.07 -2.93
CA ALA A 267 2.52 -3.96 -3.79
C ALA A 267 2.38 -4.45 -5.24
N GLU A 268 1.27 -4.13 -5.86
CA GLU A 268 1.05 -4.41 -7.28
C GLU A 268 2.13 -3.65 -8.09
N LYS A 269 2.86 -4.39 -8.92
CA LYS A 269 3.86 -3.85 -9.85
C LYS A 269 3.19 -3.43 -11.15
#